data_cf83592a471a1e5b2136ac365b821dd7
#
_entry.id   cf83592a471a1e5b2136ac365b821dd7
#
_cell.length_a   1.000
_cell.length_b   1.000
_cell.length_c   1.000
_cell.angle_alpha   90.00
_cell.angle_beta   90.00
_cell.angle_gamma   90.00
#
_symmetry.space_group_name_H-M   'P 1'
#
loop_
_entity.id
_entity.type
_entity.pdbx_description
1 polymer ?
#
loop_
_entity_poly.entity_id
_entity_poly.type
_entity_poly.pdbx_seq_one_letter_code
_entity_poly.pdbx_strand_id
1 'polypeptide(L)'
;MGNVFGSFLRRPEAGSVLSLIAVIAFFVIFGGVNLGNMLGAASWVNLAANLGIVAIPMGLLMISGELDISIGAMIPAGSMTVAIISGYYGLPIIFGIAGALALGVIVGTINGLLTVKTSVPSLIITLGTLVAMQGIVLSASVLLTGNASVALTSPVWAKTLFGQLLGGSFQVIILWWVAISALFLVIVHHTPWGNWIFAMGGDKVSARNAGIPTERLTIGLFILSATSAAFVGMCGAILFNSAQVSGGMNYIFNAVVSVVVGGTLLTGGFGSVLGIFFGTLTFAVVTQGIYFTDIDRNWSSLIIGVMLLVAVLMNNSFRKAAISYSPRKKK
;
A
#
# COMPACT_ATOMS: atom_id res chain seq x y z
N MET A 1 -32.51 15.81 6.50
CA MET A 1 -31.43 15.40 5.56
C MET A 1 -30.15 16.28 5.66
N GLY A 2 -30.25 17.58 5.95
CA GLY A 2 -29.06 18.47 6.01
C GLY A 2 -28.00 18.14 7.07
N ASN A 3 -28.38 17.53 8.20
CA ASN A 3 -27.44 17.23 9.28
C ASN A 3 -26.57 15.98 9.02
N VAL A 4 -27.05 15.00 8.26
CA VAL A 4 -26.31 13.75 7.95
C VAL A 4 -25.24 14.03 6.90
N PHE A 5 -25.57 14.77 5.85
CA PHE A 5 -24.64 15.16 4.80
C PHE A 5 -23.53 16.09 5.33
N GLY A 6 -23.90 17.06 6.18
CA GLY A 6 -22.94 17.95 6.84
C GLY A 6 -22.00 17.23 7.82
N SER A 7 -22.46 16.15 8.47
CA SER A 7 -21.62 15.33 9.36
C SER A 7 -20.70 14.41 8.58
N PHE A 8 -21.13 13.92 7.41
CA PHE A 8 -20.29 13.12 6.51
C PHE A 8 -19.14 13.94 5.92
N LEU A 9 -19.40 15.16 5.44
CA LEU A 9 -18.37 16.05 4.87
C LEU A 9 -17.26 16.45 5.86
N ARG A 10 -17.49 16.26 7.16
CA ARG A 10 -16.50 16.51 8.22
C ARG A 10 -15.59 15.32 8.50
N ARG A 11 -15.87 14.15 7.92
CA ARG A 11 -15.05 12.97 8.12
C ARG A 11 -13.80 13.02 7.21
N PRO A 12 -12.65 12.53 7.68
CA PRO A 12 -11.43 12.46 6.87
C PRO A 12 -11.62 11.74 5.54
N GLU A 13 -12.52 10.74 5.53
CA GLU A 13 -12.79 9.87 4.38
C GLU A 13 -13.69 10.51 3.30
N ALA A 14 -14.42 11.57 3.64
CA ALA A 14 -15.39 12.16 2.73
C ALA A 14 -14.74 12.62 1.41
N GLY A 15 -13.57 13.22 1.49
CA GLY A 15 -12.80 13.65 0.33
C GLY A 15 -12.43 12.51 -0.61
N SER A 16 -11.94 11.40 -0.06
CA SER A 16 -11.52 10.23 -0.86
C SER A 16 -12.71 9.50 -1.50
N VAL A 17 -13.85 9.39 -0.79
CA VAL A 17 -15.08 8.83 -1.34
C VAL A 17 -15.62 9.69 -2.49
N LEU A 18 -15.66 11.02 -2.31
CA LEU A 18 -16.10 11.93 -3.35
C LEU A 18 -15.17 11.90 -4.57
N SER A 19 -13.85 11.82 -4.35
CA SER A 19 -12.87 11.65 -5.42
C SER A 19 -13.10 10.37 -6.21
N LEU A 20 -13.35 9.25 -5.51
CA LEU A 20 -13.65 7.98 -6.16
C LEU A 20 -14.91 8.07 -7.03
N ILE A 21 -15.99 8.62 -6.49
CA ILE A 21 -17.26 8.80 -7.24
C ILE A 21 -17.04 9.68 -8.47
N ALA A 22 -16.33 10.79 -8.32
CA ALA A 22 -16.06 11.72 -9.43
C ALA A 22 -15.22 11.04 -10.53
N VAL A 23 -14.20 10.27 -10.13
CA VAL A 23 -13.32 9.56 -11.07
C VAL A 23 -14.08 8.43 -11.79
N ILE A 24 -14.88 7.64 -11.09
CA ILE A 24 -15.73 6.62 -11.71
C ILE A 24 -16.71 7.26 -12.70
N ALA A 25 -17.40 8.35 -12.30
CA ALA A 25 -18.33 9.05 -13.17
C ALA A 25 -17.60 9.58 -14.43
N PHE A 26 -16.42 10.15 -14.28
CA PHE A 26 -15.61 10.60 -15.41
C PHE A 26 -15.32 9.47 -16.40
N PHE A 27 -14.80 8.35 -15.93
CA PHE A 27 -14.45 7.23 -16.82
C PHE A 27 -15.67 6.46 -17.36
N VAL A 28 -16.82 6.49 -16.69
CA VAL A 28 -18.08 5.95 -17.24
C VAL A 28 -18.57 6.81 -18.40
N ILE A 29 -18.42 8.13 -18.28
CA ILE A 29 -18.87 9.07 -19.34
C ILE A 29 -17.91 9.05 -20.54
N PHE A 30 -16.59 9.07 -20.30
CA PHE A 30 -15.57 9.23 -21.33
C PHE A 30 -14.87 7.92 -21.76
N GLY A 31 -14.85 6.88 -20.91
CA GLY A 31 -14.21 5.59 -21.17
C GLY A 31 -15.18 4.50 -21.70
N GLY A 32 -16.45 4.84 -21.86
CA GLY A 32 -17.47 3.90 -22.37
C GLY A 32 -17.80 2.76 -21.41
N VAL A 33 -18.58 1.80 -21.90
CA VAL A 33 -19.14 0.68 -21.11
C VAL A 33 -18.06 -0.31 -20.63
N ASN A 34 -16.87 -0.29 -21.20
CA ASN A 34 -15.85 -1.31 -20.97
C ASN A 34 -15.23 -1.25 -19.55
N LEU A 35 -15.18 -0.08 -18.92
CA LEU A 35 -14.71 0.03 -17.54
C LEU A 35 -15.63 -0.68 -16.54
N GLY A 36 -16.93 -0.68 -16.80
CA GLY A 36 -17.95 -1.26 -15.93
C GLY A 36 -18.28 -2.72 -16.20
N ASN A 37 -17.76 -3.31 -17.28
CA ASN A 37 -17.94 -4.73 -17.54
C ASN A 37 -17.09 -5.57 -16.57
N MET A 38 -17.32 -6.89 -16.53
CA MET A 38 -16.66 -7.79 -15.58
C MET A 38 -15.13 -7.75 -15.69
N LEU A 39 -14.57 -7.69 -16.89
CA LEU A 39 -13.12 -7.64 -17.12
C LEU A 39 -12.52 -6.28 -16.74
N GLY A 40 -13.21 -5.20 -17.10
CA GLY A 40 -12.83 -3.86 -16.69
C GLY A 40 -12.85 -3.69 -15.17
N ALA A 41 -13.94 -4.10 -14.51
CA ALA A 41 -14.04 -4.09 -13.07
C ALA A 41 -12.95 -4.92 -12.40
N ALA A 42 -12.67 -6.13 -12.90
CA ALA A 42 -11.60 -6.97 -12.38
C ALA A 42 -10.23 -6.30 -12.52
N SER A 43 -9.96 -5.58 -13.61
CA SER A 43 -8.65 -4.94 -13.82
C SER A 43 -8.30 -3.92 -12.74
N TRP A 44 -9.22 -2.98 -12.44
CA TRP A 44 -8.93 -1.96 -11.42
C TRP A 44 -9.13 -2.48 -9.98
N VAL A 45 -10.02 -3.43 -9.71
CA VAL A 45 -10.17 -4.04 -8.37
C VAL A 45 -8.93 -4.86 -8.02
N ASN A 46 -8.40 -5.67 -8.96
CA ASN A 46 -7.17 -6.45 -8.75
C ASN A 46 -5.98 -5.52 -8.47
N LEU A 47 -5.84 -4.44 -9.24
CA LEU A 47 -4.78 -3.45 -9.00
C LEU A 47 -4.93 -2.78 -7.63
N ALA A 48 -6.15 -2.35 -7.28
CA ALA A 48 -6.45 -1.75 -5.98
C ALA A 48 -6.12 -2.70 -4.82
N ALA A 49 -6.45 -3.99 -4.96
CA ALA A 49 -6.20 -4.98 -3.91
C ALA A 49 -4.69 -5.21 -3.68
N ASN A 50 -3.93 -5.44 -4.76
CA ASN A 50 -2.48 -5.61 -4.64
C ASN A 50 -1.81 -4.37 -4.04
N LEU A 51 -2.21 -3.18 -4.51
CA LEU A 51 -1.66 -1.92 -4.02
C LEU A 51 -2.12 -1.61 -2.59
N GLY A 52 -3.38 -1.88 -2.27
CA GLY A 52 -3.99 -1.55 -0.99
C GLY A 52 -3.43 -2.33 0.19
N ILE A 53 -3.03 -3.59 -0.02
CA ILE A 53 -2.35 -4.38 1.01
C ILE A 53 -1.03 -3.72 1.44
N VAL A 54 -0.30 -3.13 0.50
CA VAL A 54 0.95 -2.41 0.77
C VAL A 54 0.68 -1.00 1.28
N ALA A 55 -0.29 -0.31 0.69
CA ALA A 55 -0.58 1.09 0.98
C ALA A 55 -1.12 1.31 2.41
N ILE A 56 -1.87 0.36 2.98
CA ILE A 56 -2.43 0.53 4.33
C ILE A 56 -1.33 0.55 5.40
N PRO A 57 -0.43 -0.45 5.53
CA PRO A 57 0.66 -0.38 6.49
C PRO A 57 1.62 0.79 6.24
N MET A 58 1.94 1.06 4.97
CA MET A 58 2.74 2.22 4.59
C MET A 58 2.06 3.53 4.98
N GLY A 59 0.76 3.65 4.80
CA GLY A 59 0.00 4.82 5.20
C GLY A 59 -0.05 5.02 6.71
N LEU A 60 -0.15 3.95 7.49
CA LEU A 60 -0.04 4.02 8.95
C LEU A 60 1.35 4.48 9.39
N LEU A 61 2.40 4.01 8.70
CA LEU A 61 3.75 4.48 8.90
C LEU A 61 3.88 5.98 8.57
N MET A 62 3.27 6.43 7.44
CA MET A 62 3.22 7.85 7.08
C MET A 62 2.45 8.68 8.12
N ILE A 63 1.33 8.19 8.64
CA ILE A 63 0.58 8.85 9.72
C ILE A 63 1.46 9.00 10.97
N SER A 64 2.34 8.04 11.27
CA SER A 64 3.29 8.15 12.39
C SER A 64 4.47 9.09 12.13
N GLY A 65 4.59 9.65 10.92
CA GLY A 65 5.66 10.58 10.52
C GLY A 65 6.89 9.91 9.89
N GLU A 66 6.82 8.61 9.57
CA GLU A 66 7.91 7.86 8.95
C GLU A 66 7.53 7.41 7.53
N LEU A 67 8.52 7.06 6.71
CA LEU A 67 8.31 6.59 5.34
C LEU A 67 9.16 5.36 5.06
N ASP A 68 8.55 4.37 4.36
CA ASP A 68 9.24 3.16 3.92
C ASP A 68 9.18 3.02 2.40
N ILE A 69 10.27 3.34 1.72
CA ILE A 69 10.40 3.12 0.27
C ILE A 69 11.03 1.77 -0.07
N SER A 70 11.52 1.00 0.93
CA SER A 70 12.09 -0.33 0.70
C SER A 70 11.06 -1.33 0.18
N ILE A 71 9.76 -1.05 0.33
CA ILE A 71 8.64 -1.84 -0.23
C ILE A 71 8.85 -2.19 -1.71
N GLY A 72 9.46 -1.29 -2.50
CA GLY A 72 9.75 -1.53 -3.91
C GLY A 72 10.68 -2.70 -4.17
N ALA A 73 11.63 -2.97 -3.28
CA ALA A 73 12.49 -4.16 -3.35
C ALA A 73 11.89 -5.36 -2.62
N MET A 74 11.04 -5.14 -1.62
CA MET A 74 10.43 -6.22 -0.84
C MET A 74 9.42 -7.04 -1.64
N ILE A 75 8.74 -6.45 -2.63
CA ILE A 75 7.85 -7.19 -3.53
C ILE A 75 8.62 -8.25 -4.35
N PRO A 76 9.64 -7.90 -5.16
CA PRO A 76 10.44 -8.91 -5.83
C PRO A 76 11.18 -9.83 -4.84
N ALA A 77 11.61 -9.34 -3.67
CA ALA A 77 12.23 -10.16 -2.65
C ALA A 77 11.30 -11.29 -2.16
N GLY A 78 10.04 -10.97 -1.82
CA GLY A 78 9.05 -11.97 -1.41
C GLY A 78 8.74 -12.96 -2.53
N SER A 79 8.57 -12.49 -3.77
CA SER A 79 8.30 -13.37 -4.91
C SER A 79 9.47 -14.29 -5.22
N MET A 80 10.71 -13.79 -5.24
CA MET A 80 11.90 -14.58 -5.51
C MET A 80 12.19 -15.58 -4.39
N THR A 81 11.97 -15.20 -3.12
CA THR A 81 12.17 -16.11 -1.98
C THR A 81 11.30 -17.34 -2.11
N VAL A 82 9.99 -17.19 -2.38
CA VAL A 82 9.10 -18.34 -2.55
C VAL A 82 9.47 -19.17 -3.78
N ALA A 83 9.84 -18.52 -4.90
CA ALA A 83 10.21 -19.22 -6.11
C ALA A 83 11.55 -19.96 -5.99
N ILE A 84 12.55 -19.40 -5.35
CA ILE A 84 13.83 -20.08 -5.12
C ILE A 84 13.65 -21.28 -4.19
N ILE A 85 12.99 -21.09 -3.04
CA ILE A 85 12.83 -22.14 -2.05
C ILE A 85 11.97 -23.30 -2.60
N SER A 86 10.84 -22.98 -3.20
CA SER A 86 9.85 -23.99 -3.57
C SER A 86 9.82 -24.32 -5.05
N GLY A 87 10.22 -23.38 -5.93
CA GLY A 87 10.32 -23.63 -7.37
C GLY A 87 11.66 -24.28 -7.74
N TYR A 88 12.77 -23.67 -7.38
CA TYR A 88 14.10 -24.14 -7.78
C TYR A 88 14.60 -25.32 -6.92
N TYR A 89 14.54 -25.20 -5.59
CA TYR A 89 14.96 -26.29 -4.68
C TYR A 89 13.88 -27.36 -4.47
N GLY A 90 12.65 -27.16 -4.96
CA GLY A 90 11.56 -28.13 -4.85
C GLY A 90 11.06 -28.38 -3.43
N LEU A 91 11.35 -27.51 -2.47
CA LEU A 91 10.86 -27.66 -1.09
C LEU A 91 9.36 -27.36 -1.03
N PRO A 92 8.63 -27.97 -0.06
CA PRO A 92 7.21 -27.69 0.14
C PRO A 92 6.93 -26.18 0.19
N ILE A 93 5.87 -25.74 -0.49
CA ILE A 93 5.52 -24.31 -0.67
C ILE A 93 5.41 -23.56 0.66
N ILE A 94 5.08 -24.25 1.75
CA ILE A 94 4.96 -23.64 3.09
C ILE A 94 6.28 -23.03 3.55
N PHE A 95 7.43 -23.62 3.19
CA PHE A 95 8.75 -23.07 3.53
C PHE A 95 9.06 -21.82 2.69
N GLY A 96 8.63 -21.79 1.43
CA GLY A 96 8.74 -20.61 0.59
C GLY A 96 7.90 -19.44 1.11
N ILE A 97 6.65 -19.72 1.50
CA ILE A 97 5.74 -18.75 2.11
C ILE A 97 6.33 -18.21 3.42
N ALA A 98 6.75 -19.12 4.33
CA ALA A 98 7.35 -18.74 5.59
C ALA A 98 8.63 -17.93 5.41
N GLY A 99 9.48 -18.31 4.45
CA GLY A 99 10.70 -17.60 4.10
C GLY A 99 10.43 -16.18 3.59
N ALA A 100 9.45 -16.00 2.70
CA ALA A 100 9.06 -14.70 2.18
C ALA A 100 8.57 -13.75 3.29
N LEU A 101 7.70 -14.26 4.18
CA LEU A 101 7.19 -13.48 5.31
C LEU A 101 8.28 -13.19 6.35
N ALA A 102 9.14 -14.17 6.66
CA ALA A 102 10.27 -13.98 7.56
C ALA A 102 11.24 -12.93 7.03
N LEU A 103 11.51 -12.91 5.72
CA LEU A 103 12.34 -11.88 5.09
C LEU A 103 11.72 -10.48 5.30
N GLY A 104 10.39 -10.34 5.14
CA GLY A 104 9.67 -9.10 5.43
C GLY A 104 9.85 -8.65 6.88
N VAL A 105 9.70 -9.57 7.84
CA VAL A 105 9.91 -9.30 9.27
C VAL A 105 11.35 -8.88 9.55
N ILE A 106 12.34 -9.56 8.98
CA ILE A 106 13.77 -9.25 9.18
C ILE A 106 14.10 -7.87 8.65
N VAL A 107 13.75 -7.57 7.40
CA VAL A 107 14.06 -6.29 6.76
C VAL A 107 13.30 -5.14 7.44
N GLY A 108 12.03 -5.33 7.75
CA GLY A 108 11.24 -4.34 8.50
C GLY A 108 11.81 -4.08 9.89
N THR A 109 12.29 -5.12 10.59
CA THR A 109 12.97 -4.97 11.89
C THR A 109 14.26 -4.17 11.74
N ILE A 110 15.07 -4.44 10.73
CA ILE A 110 16.31 -3.68 10.45
C ILE A 110 15.98 -2.20 10.20
N ASN A 111 15.05 -1.90 9.31
CA ASN A 111 14.63 -0.53 9.01
C ASN A 111 14.12 0.18 10.27
N GLY A 112 13.25 -0.48 11.03
CA GLY A 112 12.70 0.08 12.26
C GLY A 112 13.75 0.33 13.32
N LEU A 113 14.66 -0.63 13.55
CA LEU A 113 15.77 -0.48 14.52
C LEU A 113 16.74 0.65 14.13
N LEU A 114 17.10 0.72 12.85
CA LEU A 114 17.98 1.81 12.38
C LEU A 114 17.31 3.17 12.54
N THR A 115 16.01 3.28 12.21
CA THR A 115 15.25 4.53 12.35
C THR A 115 15.16 4.97 13.82
N VAL A 116 14.99 4.03 14.75
CA VAL A 116 14.81 4.33 16.17
C VAL A 116 16.16 4.61 16.87
N LYS A 117 17.21 3.87 16.50
CA LYS A 117 18.50 3.93 17.21
C LYS A 117 19.49 4.93 16.61
N THR A 118 19.20 5.48 15.44
CA THR A 118 20.05 6.48 14.80
C THR A 118 19.30 7.79 14.61
N SER A 119 20.02 8.87 14.31
CA SER A 119 19.45 10.17 13.95
C SER A 119 19.17 10.29 12.44
N VAL A 120 19.32 9.20 11.67
CA VAL A 120 19.15 9.20 10.22
C VAL A 120 17.65 9.14 9.90
N PRO A 121 17.13 10.02 9.02
CA PRO A 121 15.75 9.97 8.59
C PRO A 121 15.37 8.62 7.96
N SER A 122 14.17 8.13 8.24
CA SER A 122 13.67 6.83 7.73
C SER A 122 13.70 6.74 6.20
N LEU A 123 13.47 7.84 5.51
CA LEU A 123 13.57 7.92 4.05
C LEU A 123 14.98 7.51 3.55
N ILE A 124 16.04 7.95 4.22
CA ILE A 124 17.42 7.64 3.82
C ILE A 124 17.74 6.18 4.16
N ILE A 125 17.33 5.69 5.32
CA ILE A 125 17.51 4.30 5.74
C ILE A 125 16.83 3.36 4.74
N THR A 126 15.56 3.61 4.43
CA THR A 126 14.76 2.75 3.55
C THR A 126 15.19 2.85 2.09
N LEU A 127 15.77 3.98 1.66
CA LEU A 127 16.42 4.12 0.36
C LEU A 127 17.68 3.25 0.28
N GLY A 128 18.52 3.26 1.30
CA GLY A 128 19.67 2.37 1.40
C GLY A 128 19.25 0.90 1.37
N THR A 129 18.22 0.53 2.13
CA THR A 129 17.66 -0.82 2.15
C THR A 129 17.03 -1.21 0.81
N LEU A 130 16.36 -0.28 0.13
CA LEU A 130 15.81 -0.50 -1.22
C LEU A 130 16.92 -0.95 -2.18
N VAL A 131 18.01 -0.17 -2.27
CA VAL A 131 19.14 -0.47 -3.18
C VAL A 131 19.86 -1.75 -2.78
N ALA A 132 20.10 -1.94 -1.47
CA ALA A 132 20.75 -3.15 -0.96
C ALA A 132 19.91 -4.39 -1.28
N MET A 133 18.59 -4.36 -1.03
CA MET A 133 17.71 -5.50 -1.29
C MET A 133 17.55 -5.78 -2.79
N GLN A 134 17.54 -4.77 -3.66
CA GLN A 134 17.58 -4.99 -5.11
C GLN A 134 18.84 -5.76 -5.53
N GLY A 135 20.00 -5.35 -4.99
CA GLY A 135 21.27 -6.05 -5.24
C GLY A 135 21.25 -7.49 -4.70
N ILE A 136 20.76 -7.69 -3.47
CA ILE A 136 20.65 -9.01 -2.84
C ILE A 136 19.73 -9.92 -3.66
N VAL A 137 18.55 -9.46 -4.04
CA VAL A 137 17.56 -10.25 -4.79
C VAL A 137 18.12 -10.68 -6.14
N LEU A 138 18.73 -9.75 -6.89
CA LEU A 138 19.35 -10.06 -8.18
C LEU A 138 20.53 -11.02 -8.02
N SER A 139 21.46 -10.71 -7.13
CA SER A 139 22.66 -11.53 -6.92
C SER A 139 22.31 -12.92 -6.41
N ALA A 140 21.41 -13.04 -5.42
CA ALA A 140 20.98 -14.32 -4.91
C ALA A 140 20.27 -15.15 -5.99
N SER A 141 19.39 -14.55 -6.80
CA SER A 141 18.75 -15.26 -7.90
C SER A 141 19.74 -15.80 -8.90
N VAL A 142 20.66 -14.96 -9.38
CA VAL A 142 21.64 -15.35 -10.41
C VAL A 142 22.66 -16.36 -9.85
N LEU A 143 23.15 -16.16 -8.63
CA LEU A 143 24.12 -17.07 -8.02
C LEU A 143 23.55 -18.45 -7.71
N LEU A 144 22.28 -18.49 -7.25
CA LEU A 144 21.65 -19.76 -6.84
C LEU A 144 21.00 -20.51 -8.01
N THR A 145 20.43 -19.78 -8.95
CA THR A 145 19.59 -20.41 -10.03
C THR A 145 20.12 -20.18 -11.42
N GLY A 146 21.12 -19.32 -11.60
CA GLY A 146 21.64 -18.92 -12.92
C GLY A 146 20.75 -17.93 -13.69
N ASN A 147 19.59 -17.54 -13.14
CA ASN A 147 18.57 -16.76 -13.84
C ASN A 147 18.03 -15.60 -13.01
N ALA A 148 17.57 -14.54 -13.70
CA ALA A 148 16.83 -13.42 -13.09
C ALA A 148 15.31 -13.67 -12.99
N SER A 149 14.83 -14.81 -13.45
CA SER A 149 13.44 -15.27 -13.33
C SER A 149 13.43 -16.74 -12.93
N VAL A 150 12.56 -17.11 -12.01
CA VAL A 150 12.45 -18.47 -11.48
C VAL A 150 11.01 -18.94 -11.60
N ALA A 151 10.80 -20.10 -12.23
CA ALA A 151 9.50 -20.74 -12.31
C ALA A 151 9.08 -21.29 -10.95
N LEU A 152 7.78 -21.30 -10.72
CA LEU A 152 7.17 -21.83 -9.50
C LEU A 152 5.97 -22.70 -9.87
N THR A 153 5.94 -23.92 -9.34
CA THR A 153 4.74 -24.76 -9.40
C THR A 153 4.14 -24.85 -8.02
N SER A 154 2.92 -24.37 -7.86
CA SER A 154 2.27 -24.31 -6.56
C SER A 154 1.19 -25.39 -6.42
N PRO A 155 1.07 -26.06 -5.26
CA PRO A 155 0.00 -27.01 -4.99
C PRO A 155 -1.37 -26.29 -4.97
N VAL A 156 -2.43 -27.06 -5.20
CA VAL A 156 -3.80 -26.54 -5.35
C VAL A 156 -4.21 -25.66 -4.17
N TRP A 157 -3.94 -26.09 -2.92
CA TRP A 157 -4.31 -25.31 -1.74
C TRP A 157 -3.65 -23.93 -1.68
N ALA A 158 -2.37 -23.83 -2.07
CA ALA A 158 -1.66 -22.56 -2.08
C ALA A 158 -2.19 -21.63 -3.19
N LYS A 159 -2.50 -22.20 -4.36
CA LYS A 159 -3.20 -21.44 -5.42
C LYS A 159 -4.56 -20.94 -4.96
N THR A 160 -5.37 -21.80 -4.34
CA THR A 160 -6.71 -21.43 -3.84
C THR A 160 -6.64 -20.25 -2.85
N LEU A 161 -5.63 -20.23 -1.96
CA LEU A 161 -5.51 -19.20 -0.93
C LEU A 161 -4.82 -17.91 -1.42
N PHE A 162 -3.87 -17.98 -2.35
CA PHE A 162 -2.98 -16.88 -2.68
C PHE A 162 -2.91 -16.52 -4.16
N GLY A 163 -3.29 -17.41 -5.08
CA GLY A 163 -3.07 -17.24 -6.51
C GLY A 163 -4.24 -17.68 -7.41
N GLN A 164 -5.46 -17.79 -6.86
CA GLN A 164 -6.63 -18.18 -7.65
C GLN A 164 -7.30 -16.96 -8.31
N LEU A 165 -7.88 -17.19 -9.49
CA LEU A 165 -8.81 -16.27 -10.13
C LEU A 165 -10.25 -16.72 -9.83
N LEU A 166 -10.97 -15.91 -9.05
CA LEU A 166 -12.38 -16.09 -8.75
C LEU A 166 -13.21 -15.68 -9.96
N GLY A 167 -14.09 -16.56 -10.44
CA GLY A 167 -14.87 -16.29 -11.65
C GLY A 167 -14.02 -16.05 -12.91
N GLY A 168 -12.76 -16.51 -12.91
CA GLY A 168 -11.84 -16.37 -14.04
C GLY A 168 -11.17 -14.98 -14.20
N SER A 169 -11.56 -13.98 -13.41
CA SER A 169 -11.09 -12.59 -13.59
C SER A 169 -10.62 -11.91 -12.31
N PHE A 170 -11.25 -12.15 -11.18
CA PHE A 170 -10.93 -11.52 -9.91
C PHE A 170 -9.89 -12.32 -9.13
N GLN A 171 -8.79 -11.68 -8.72
CA GLN A 171 -7.76 -12.34 -7.92
C GLN A 171 -8.24 -12.57 -6.47
N VAL A 172 -7.94 -13.72 -5.90
CA VAL A 172 -8.25 -14.03 -4.50
C VAL A 172 -7.64 -13.05 -3.50
N ILE A 173 -6.58 -12.34 -3.89
CA ILE A 173 -5.92 -11.30 -3.08
C ILE A 173 -6.88 -10.17 -2.66
N ILE A 174 -8.00 -9.98 -3.39
CA ILE A 174 -9.06 -9.05 -3.01
C ILE A 174 -9.63 -9.38 -1.64
N LEU A 175 -9.82 -10.67 -1.34
CA LEU A 175 -10.32 -11.12 -0.03
C LEU A 175 -9.31 -10.79 1.08
N TRP A 176 -8.02 -10.98 0.80
CA TRP A 176 -6.95 -10.58 1.72
C TRP A 176 -6.91 -9.08 1.95
N TRP A 177 -7.05 -8.28 0.89
CA TRP A 177 -7.11 -6.83 1.00
C TRP A 177 -8.27 -6.35 1.87
N VAL A 178 -9.47 -6.88 1.65
CA VAL A 178 -10.65 -6.54 2.46
C VAL A 178 -10.45 -6.98 3.91
N ALA A 179 -9.95 -8.19 4.15
CA ALA A 179 -9.68 -8.71 5.50
C ALA A 179 -8.62 -7.88 6.24
N ILE A 180 -7.51 -7.54 5.57
CA ILE A 180 -6.44 -6.70 6.13
C ILE A 180 -6.96 -5.29 6.39
N SER A 181 -7.74 -4.71 5.47
CA SER A 181 -8.35 -3.40 5.66
C SER A 181 -9.28 -3.37 6.87
N ALA A 182 -10.12 -4.38 7.02
CA ALA A 182 -11.02 -4.52 8.17
C ALA A 182 -10.24 -4.69 9.49
N LEU A 183 -9.19 -5.52 9.47
CA LEU A 183 -8.31 -5.70 10.63
C LEU A 183 -7.68 -4.38 11.09
N PHE A 184 -7.07 -3.64 10.16
CA PHE A 184 -6.45 -2.36 10.49
C PHE A 184 -7.47 -1.29 10.87
N LEU A 185 -8.68 -1.32 10.30
CA LEU A 185 -9.78 -0.46 10.71
C LEU A 185 -10.13 -0.69 12.19
N VAL A 186 -10.25 -1.95 12.59
CA VAL A 186 -10.50 -2.32 14.00
C VAL A 186 -9.34 -1.90 14.89
N ILE A 187 -8.09 -2.19 14.50
CA ILE A 187 -6.90 -1.82 15.28
C ILE A 187 -6.84 -0.30 15.49
N VAL A 188 -7.03 0.49 14.45
CA VAL A 188 -6.89 1.94 14.50
C VAL A 188 -8.04 2.60 15.29
N HIS A 189 -9.29 2.08 15.18
CA HIS A 189 -10.44 2.72 15.81
C HIS A 189 -10.80 2.15 17.18
N HIS A 190 -10.43 0.90 17.49
CA HIS A 190 -10.89 0.22 18.70
C HIS A 190 -9.76 -0.20 19.64
N THR A 191 -8.50 0.16 19.33
CA THR A 191 -7.37 -0.12 20.22
C THR A 191 -6.57 1.15 20.50
N PRO A 192 -5.75 1.17 21.57
CA PRO A 192 -4.87 2.29 21.87
C PRO A 192 -3.84 2.60 20.77
N TRP A 193 -3.50 1.59 19.95
CA TRP A 193 -2.50 1.68 18.91
C TRP A 193 -2.81 2.78 17.88
N GLY A 194 -4.09 2.92 17.50
CA GLY A 194 -4.49 4.00 16.60
C GLY A 194 -4.18 5.37 17.18
N ASN A 195 -4.63 5.64 18.40
CA ASN A 195 -4.36 6.91 19.06
C ASN A 195 -2.86 7.20 19.22
N TRP A 196 -2.06 6.16 19.49
CA TRP A 196 -0.61 6.28 19.59
C TRP A 196 0.05 6.63 18.26
N ILE A 197 -0.39 6.01 17.15
CA ILE A 197 0.11 6.31 15.79
C ILE A 197 -0.16 7.78 15.44
N PHE A 198 -1.37 8.29 15.70
CA PHE A 198 -1.70 9.68 15.44
C PHE A 198 -0.94 10.65 16.34
N ALA A 199 -0.79 10.32 17.63
CA ALA A 199 -0.03 11.14 18.58
C ALA A 199 1.45 11.26 18.16
N MET A 200 2.06 10.14 17.74
CA MET A 200 3.45 10.11 17.22
C MET A 200 3.63 10.99 16.00
N GLY A 201 2.67 10.95 15.08
CA GLY A 201 2.73 11.76 13.86
C GLY A 201 2.47 13.25 14.09
N GLY A 202 1.82 13.61 15.19
CA GLY A 202 1.66 15.00 15.63
C GLY A 202 2.95 15.57 16.21
N ASP A 203 3.48 14.92 17.23
CA ASP A 203 4.76 15.24 17.85
C ASP A 203 5.32 14.01 18.58
N LYS A 204 6.38 13.43 18.03
CA LYS A 204 6.99 12.18 18.52
C LYS A 204 7.60 12.34 19.92
N VAL A 205 8.14 13.53 20.23
CA VAL A 205 8.75 13.81 21.53
C VAL A 205 7.68 13.91 22.62
N SER A 206 6.62 14.68 22.37
CA SER A 206 5.49 14.80 23.28
C SER A 206 4.78 13.46 23.48
N ALA A 207 4.60 12.66 22.44
CA ALA A 207 4.03 11.31 22.54
C ALA A 207 4.88 10.41 23.46
N ARG A 208 6.21 10.43 23.32
CA ARG A 208 7.14 9.68 24.17
C ARG A 208 7.06 10.15 25.63
N ASN A 209 7.02 11.46 25.86
CA ASN A 209 6.88 12.04 27.22
C ASN A 209 5.54 11.69 27.86
N ALA A 210 4.50 11.47 27.08
CA ALA A 210 3.20 10.96 27.52
C ALA A 210 3.17 9.45 27.81
N GLY A 211 4.31 8.75 27.69
CA GLY A 211 4.42 7.33 27.98
C GLY A 211 4.08 6.39 26.80
N ILE A 212 3.88 6.92 25.61
CA ILE A 212 3.63 6.10 24.41
C ILE A 212 4.92 5.35 24.02
N PRO A 213 4.88 4.03 23.76
CA PRO A 213 6.04 3.23 23.38
C PRO A 213 6.43 3.47 21.91
N THR A 214 6.85 4.69 21.59
CA THR A 214 7.11 5.17 20.21
C THR A 214 8.09 4.29 19.45
N GLU A 215 9.14 3.80 20.12
CA GLU A 215 10.16 2.95 19.49
C GLU A 215 9.58 1.61 19.01
N ARG A 216 8.82 0.93 19.89
CA ARG A 216 8.18 -0.37 19.55
C ARG A 216 7.15 -0.22 18.43
N LEU A 217 6.39 0.87 18.48
CA LEU A 217 5.41 1.20 17.43
C LEU A 217 6.09 1.43 16.09
N THR A 218 7.14 2.25 16.05
CA THR A 218 7.90 2.50 14.81
C THR A 218 8.42 1.19 14.23
N ILE A 219 9.08 0.35 15.03
CA ILE A 219 9.59 -0.95 14.56
C ILE A 219 8.46 -1.83 14.04
N GLY A 220 7.34 -1.93 14.77
CA GLY A 220 6.17 -2.72 14.35
C GLY A 220 5.58 -2.25 13.03
N LEU A 221 5.48 -0.94 12.80
CA LEU A 221 4.98 -0.37 11.55
C LEU A 221 5.90 -0.66 10.35
N PHE A 222 7.24 -0.62 10.54
CA PHE A 222 8.19 -1.04 9.49
C PHE A 222 8.09 -2.53 9.18
N ILE A 223 7.93 -3.39 10.20
CA ILE A 223 7.69 -4.82 10.01
C ILE A 223 6.42 -5.05 9.19
N LEU A 224 5.33 -4.39 9.53
CA LEU A 224 4.07 -4.50 8.79
C LEU A 224 4.20 -4.02 7.34
N SER A 225 4.91 -2.92 7.10
CA SER A 225 5.16 -2.38 5.77
C SER A 225 5.94 -3.36 4.89
N ALA A 226 7.11 -3.79 5.35
CA ALA A 226 7.97 -4.70 4.60
C ALA A 226 7.33 -6.08 4.39
N THR A 227 6.64 -6.62 5.42
CA THR A 227 5.97 -7.92 5.34
C THR A 227 4.78 -7.89 4.38
N SER A 228 3.99 -6.80 4.36
CA SER A 228 2.89 -6.65 3.41
C SER A 228 3.36 -6.60 1.96
N ALA A 229 4.49 -5.95 1.70
CA ALA A 229 5.12 -5.92 0.38
C ALA A 229 5.62 -7.31 -0.04
N ALA A 230 6.31 -8.02 0.86
CA ALA A 230 6.75 -9.40 0.61
C ALA A 230 5.57 -10.35 0.38
N PHE A 231 4.47 -10.18 1.12
CA PHE A 231 3.23 -10.94 0.95
C PHE A 231 2.63 -10.75 -0.44
N VAL A 232 2.51 -9.50 -0.92
CA VAL A 232 1.99 -9.22 -2.27
C VAL A 232 2.90 -9.84 -3.33
N GLY A 233 4.23 -9.75 -3.18
CA GLY A 233 5.18 -10.38 -4.09
C GLY A 233 5.04 -11.90 -4.13
N MET A 234 4.91 -12.55 -2.98
CA MET A 234 4.65 -13.98 -2.83
C MET A 234 3.35 -14.40 -3.53
N CYS A 235 2.25 -13.68 -3.29
CA CYS A 235 0.96 -13.93 -3.95
C CYS A 235 1.09 -13.82 -5.48
N GLY A 236 1.80 -12.82 -5.97
CA GLY A 236 2.09 -12.64 -7.40
C GLY A 236 2.85 -13.83 -7.99
N ALA A 237 3.89 -14.34 -7.31
CA ALA A 237 4.64 -15.50 -7.77
C ALA A 237 3.76 -16.76 -7.86
N ILE A 238 2.88 -16.97 -6.88
CA ILE A 238 1.94 -18.11 -6.87
C ILE A 238 0.88 -17.96 -7.97
N LEU A 239 0.38 -16.74 -8.20
CA LEU A 239 -0.61 -16.46 -9.25
C LEU A 239 -0.05 -16.71 -10.64
N PHE A 240 1.13 -16.13 -10.94
CA PHE A 240 1.73 -16.17 -12.27
C PHE A 240 2.65 -17.40 -12.51
N ASN A 241 2.81 -18.27 -11.52
CA ASN A 241 3.72 -19.41 -11.53
C ASN A 241 5.20 -19.06 -11.87
N SER A 242 5.59 -17.84 -11.55
CA SER A 242 6.94 -17.33 -11.79
C SER A 242 7.24 -16.12 -10.93
N ALA A 243 8.51 -15.92 -10.61
CA ALA A 243 9.03 -14.75 -9.96
C ALA A 243 10.06 -14.06 -10.84
N GLN A 244 10.17 -12.74 -10.70
CA GLN A 244 11.17 -11.91 -11.37
C GLN A 244 11.85 -10.99 -10.36
N VAL A 245 13.14 -10.70 -10.59
CA VAL A 245 13.93 -9.81 -9.72
C VAL A 245 13.53 -8.34 -9.81
N SER A 246 12.64 -7.98 -10.73
CA SER A 246 12.20 -6.61 -11.00
C SER A 246 10.68 -6.48 -10.86
N GLY A 247 10.17 -5.24 -10.94
CA GLY A 247 8.72 -4.96 -11.01
C GLY A 247 8.12 -4.28 -9.76
N GLY A 248 8.89 -4.12 -8.68
CA GLY A 248 8.38 -3.50 -7.44
C GLY A 248 8.48 -1.98 -7.38
N MET A 249 9.32 -1.34 -8.21
CA MET A 249 9.62 0.10 -8.10
C MET A 249 8.38 1.00 -8.24
N ASN A 250 7.48 0.65 -9.14
CA ASN A 250 6.25 1.42 -9.34
C ASN A 250 5.34 1.42 -8.09
N TYR A 251 5.42 0.38 -7.25
CA TYR A 251 4.62 0.32 -6.02
C TYR A 251 4.97 1.42 -5.04
N ILE A 252 6.21 1.92 -5.02
CA ILE A 252 6.63 3.00 -4.12
C ILE A 252 5.77 4.25 -4.38
N PHE A 253 5.82 4.75 -5.61
CA PHE A 253 5.08 5.96 -5.98
C PHE A 253 3.57 5.73 -5.95
N ASN A 254 3.10 4.60 -6.46
CA ASN A 254 1.68 4.27 -6.51
C ASN A 254 1.07 4.17 -5.11
N ALA A 255 1.79 3.58 -4.14
CA ALA A 255 1.33 3.51 -2.75
C ALA A 255 1.29 4.89 -2.11
N VAL A 256 2.34 5.71 -2.27
CA VAL A 256 2.35 7.09 -1.75
C VAL A 256 1.19 7.91 -2.34
N VAL A 257 1.01 7.85 -3.67
CA VAL A 257 -0.11 8.54 -4.36
C VAL A 257 -1.44 8.10 -3.78
N SER A 258 -1.66 6.79 -3.65
CA SER A 258 -2.92 6.24 -3.12
C SER A 258 -3.19 6.68 -1.68
N VAL A 259 -2.16 6.68 -0.83
CA VAL A 259 -2.24 7.12 0.57
C VAL A 259 -2.58 8.61 0.66
N VAL A 260 -1.94 9.44 -0.18
CA VAL A 260 -2.18 10.90 -0.19
C VAL A 260 -3.55 11.24 -0.78
N VAL A 261 -3.95 10.60 -1.88
CA VAL A 261 -5.31 10.71 -2.45
C VAL A 261 -6.36 10.25 -1.44
N GLY A 262 -6.02 9.25 -0.61
CA GLY A 262 -6.81 8.81 0.53
C GLY A 262 -6.93 9.83 1.67
N GLY A 263 -6.27 10.99 1.58
CA GLY A 263 -6.35 12.08 2.55
C GLY A 263 -5.33 12.01 3.69
N THR A 264 -4.33 11.13 3.61
CA THR A 264 -3.24 11.06 4.59
C THR A 264 -2.21 12.15 4.32
N LEU A 265 -1.75 12.82 5.38
CA LEU A 265 -0.72 13.86 5.26
C LEU A 265 0.69 13.25 5.22
N LEU A 266 1.53 13.73 4.31
CA LEU A 266 2.96 13.39 4.27
C LEU A 266 3.73 13.85 5.51
N THR A 267 3.21 14.87 6.20
CA THR A 267 3.81 15.39 7.44
C THR A 267 3.45 14.60 8.69
N GLY A 268 2.60 13.57 8.56
CA GLY A 268 2.10 12.77 9.69
C GLY A 268 0.93 13.39 10.44
N GLY A 269 0.45 12.68 11.44
CA GLY A 269 -0.57 13.09 12.39
C GLY A 269 -2.01 13.10 11.88
N PHE A 270 -2.25 12.80 10.59
CA PHE A 270 -3.58 12.81 9.99
C PHE A 270 -3.72 11.81 8.87
N GLY A 271 -4.83 11.09 8.83
CA GLY A 271 -5.17 10.09 7.83
C GLY A 271 -6.24 9.13 8.33
N SER A 272 -6.65 8.18 7.50
CA SER A 272 -7.54 7.10 7.93
C SER A 272 -7.38 5.86 7.05
N VAL A 273 -7.61 4.67 7.63
CA VAL A 273 -7.56 3.39 6.90
C VAL A 273 -8.59 3.35 5.77
N LEU A 274 -9.80 3.84 6.03
CA LEU A 274 -10.85 3.95 4.99
C LEU A 274 -10.46 4.93 3.89
N GLY A 275 -9.84 6.05 4.26
CA GLY A 275 -9.30 7.00 3.27
C GLY A 275 -8.30 6.33 2.35
N ILE A 276 -7.33 5.58 2.90
CA ILE A 276 -6.34 4.85 2.12
C ILE A 276 -7.01 3.78 1.24
N PHE A 277 -7.99 3.05 1.76
CA PHE A 277 -8.77 2.06 1.01
C PHE A 277 -9.44 2.70 -0.24
N PHE A 278 -10.16 3.81 -0.06
CA PHE A 278 -10.76 4.53 -1.18
C PHE A 278 -9.73 5.22 -2.08
N GLY A 279 -8.61 5.65 -1.53
CA GLY A 279 -7.49 6.21 -2.30
C GLY A 279 -6.86 5.19 -3.25
N THR A 280 -6.70 3.92 -2.81
CA THR A 280 -6.20 2.85 -3.69
C THR A 280 -7.20 2.51 -4.80
N LEU A 281 -8.50 2.51 -4.51
CA LEU A 281 -9.53 2.37 -5.54
C LEU A 281 -9.49 3.51 -6.54
N THR A 282 -9.41 4.76 -6.07
CA THR A 282 -9.33 5.94 -6.94
C THR A 282 -8.12 5.86 -7.85
N PHE A 283 -6.94 5.56 -7.30
CA PHE A 283 -5.71 5.38 -8.06
C PHE A 283 -5.86 4.27 -9.12
N ALA A 284 -6.41 3.12 -8.74
CA ALA A 284 -6.56 1.99 -9.63
C ALA A 284 -7.56 2.27 -10.77
N VAL A 285 -8.68 2.95 -10.48
CA VAL A 285 -9.64 3.37 -11.50
C VAL A 285 -9.01 4.36 -12.47
N VAL A 286 -8.23 5.34 -12.00
CA VAL A 286 -7.52 6.27 -12.90
C VAL A 286 -6.52 5.51 -13.78
N THR A 287 -5.68 4.69 -13.17
CA THR A 287 -4.62 3.96 -13.89
C THR A 287 -5.18 3.01 -14.93
N GLN A 288 -6.21 2.23 -14.57
CA GLN A 288 -6.83 1.28 -15.48
C GLN A 288 -7.83 1.97 -16.42
N GLY A 289 -8.52 3.01 -15.95
CA GLY A 289 -9.51 3.76 -16.73
C GLY A 289 -8.91 4.36 -18.00
N ILE A 290 -7.67 4.82 -17.96
CA ILE A 290 -6.95 5.36 -19.15
C ILE A 290 -6.91 4.33 -20.28
N TYR A 291 -6.76 3.03 -19.98
CA TYR A 291 -6.74 1.97 -20.98
C TYR A 291 -8.07 1.76 -21.71
N PHE A 292 -9.17 2.30 -21.17
CA PHE A 292 -10.50 2.22 -21.77
C PHE A 292 -10.92 3.50 -22.47
N THR A 293 -10.04 4.51 -22.50
CA THR A 293 -10.23 5.77 -23.25
C THR A 293 -9.38 5.77 -24.52
N ASP A 294 -9.67 6.68 -25.43
CA ASP A 294 -8.84 6.93 -26.63
C ASP A 294 -7.54 7.70 -26.32
N ILE A 295 -7.24 7.91 -25.04
CA ILE A 295 -6.01 8.60 -24.62
C ILE A 295 -4.83 7.64 -24.78
N ASP A 296 -3.77 8.11 -25.43
CA ASP A 296 -2.53 7.33 -25.60
C ASP A 296 -1.95 6.97 -24.22
N ARG A 297 -1.62 5.69 -24.04
CA ARG A 297 -1.07 5.10 -22.79
C ARG A 297 0.21 5.78 -22.31
N ASN A 298 0.95 6.40 -23.20
CA ASN A 298 2.16 7.16 -22.87
C ASN A 298 1.87 8.36 -21.95
N TRP A 299 0.63 8.85 -21.93
CA TRP A 299 0.18 9.92 -21.03
C TRP A 299 -0.12 9.45 -19.61
N SER A 300 -0.19 8.15 -19.36
CA SER A 300 -0.58 7.63 -18.03
C SER A 300 0.32 8.14 -16.90
N SER A 301 1.63 8.17 -17.11
CA SER A 301 2.59 8.69 -16.10
C SER A 301 2.39 10.18 -15.83
N LEU A 302 2.09 10.99 -16.85
CA LEU A 302 1.78 12.40 -16.70
C LEU A 302 0.49 12.58 -15.90
N ILE A 303 -0.57 11.85 -16.24
CA ILE A 303 -1.87 11.92 -15.57
C ILE A 303 -1.73 11.53 -14.09
N ILE A 304 -1.01 10.46 -13.78
CA ILE A 304 -0.73 10.04 -12.41
C ILE A 304 0.06 11.13 -11.66
N GLY A 305 1.08 11.72 -12.29
CA GLY A 305 1.88 12.78 -11.70
C GLY A 305 1.07 14.05 -11.42
N VAL A 306 0.23 14.47 -12.37
CA VAL A 306 -0.69 15.61 -12.20
C VAL A 306 -1.71 15.31 -11.09
N MET A 307 -2.28 14.10 -11.07
CA MET A 307 -3.22 13.68 -10.03
C MET A 307 -2.58 13.74 -8.64
N LEU A 308 -1.33 13.28 -8.50
CA LEU A 308 -0.59 13.41 -7.24
C LEU A 308 -0.43 14.87 -6.82
N LEU A 309 0.02 15.73 -7.72
CA LEU A 309 0.20 17.16 -7.42
C LEU A 309 -1.12 17.82 -7.00
N VAL A 310 -2.19 17.56 -7.73
CA VAL A 310 -3.53 18.08 -7.41
C VAL A 310 -3.99 17.56 -6.05
N ALA A 311 -3.84 16.26 -5.77
CA ALA A 311 -4.23 15.65 -4.50
C ALA A 311 -3.46 16.28 -3.31
N VAL A 312 -2.13 16.48 -3.45
CA VAL A 312 -1.30 17.11 -2.40
C VAL A 312 -1.72 18.56 -2.16
N LEU A 313 -1.94 19.33 -3.23
CA LEU A 313 -2.35 20.74 -3.12
C LEU A 313 -3.76 20.87 -2.51
N MET A 314 -4.69 20.03 -2.93
CA MET A 314 -6.05 19.99 -2.36
C MET A 314 -6.02 19.59 -0.88
N ASN A 315 -5.28 18.56 -0.52
CA ASN A 315 -5.16 18.09 0.86
C ASN A 315 -4.64 19.21 1.79
N ASN A 316 -3.62 19.95 1.37
CA ASN A 316 -3.11 21.11 2.11
C ASN A 316 -4.16 22.24 2.26
N SER A 317 -4.96 22.47 1.23
CA SER A 317 -6.02 23.49 1.22
C SER A 317 -7.17 23.08 2.15
N PHE A 318 -7.60 21.82 2.13
CA PHE A 318 -8.62 21.28 3.04
C PHE A 318 -8.17 21.35 4.50
N ARG A 319 -6.91 21.04 4.79
CA ARG A 319 -6.34 21.19 6.14
C ARG A 319 -6.40 22.63 6.63
N LYS A 320 -6.00 23.60 5.82
CA LYS A 320 -6.08 25.02 6.18
C LYS A 320 -7.52 25.44 6.44
N ALA A 321 -8.47 25.02 5.60
CA ALA A 321 -9.89 25.29 5.79
C ALA A 321 -10.46 24.64 7.06
N ALA A 322 -10.08 23.41 7.37
CA ALA A 322 -10.50 22.70 8.58
C ALA A 322 -9.99 23.35 9.87
N ILE A 323 -8.74 23.84 9.86
CA ILE A 323 -8.13 24.55 11.00
C ILE A 323 -8.71 25.95 11.18
N SER A 324 -9.03 26.65 10.10
CA SER A 324 -9.60 28.01 10.14
C SER A 324 -11.09 28.06 10.53
N TYR A 325 -11.79 26.90 10.49
CA TYR A 325 -13.20 26.82 10.85
C TYR A 325 -13.36 26.66 12.38
N SER A 326 -13.28 27.81 13.09
CA SER A 326 -13.74 27.88 14.48
C SER A 326 -15.27 27.86 14.52
N PRO A 327 -15.91 26.94 15.27
CA PRO A 327 -17.38 26.98 15.37
C PRO A 327 -17.81 28.28 16.00
N ARG A 328 -18.55 29.12 15.28
CA ARG A 328 -19.26 30.26 15.86
C ARG A 328 -20.08 29.75 17.05
N LYS A 329 -19.69 30.13 18.29
CA LYS A 329 -20.53 29.92 19.46
C LYS A 329 -21.90 30.57 19.15
N LYS A 330 -22.94 29.74 19.05
CA LYS A 330 -24.31 30.26 19.09
C LYS A 330 -24.45 30.97 20.42
N LYS A 331 -24.64 32.31 20.36
CA LYS A 331 -25.12 33.10 21.48
C LYS A 331 -26.57 32.74 21.76
#